data_86616ec5ab398051f5ecf6af817bb0de
#
_entry.id   86616ec5ab398051f5ecf6af817bb0de
#
_cell.length_a   1.000
_cell.length_b   1.000
_cell.length_c   1.000
_cell.angle_alpha   90.00
_cell.angle_beta   90.00
_cell.angle_gamma   90.00
#
_symmetry.space_group_name_H-M   'P 1'
#
loop_
_entity.id
_entity.type
_entity.pdbx_description
1 polymer ?
#
loop_
_entity_poly.entity_id
_entity_poly.type
_entity_poly.pdbx_seq_one_letter_code
_entity_poly.pdbx_strand_id
1 'polypeptide(L)' 'MKIQDVRKLSDEELQTELVRLQRRLFDIRSQAVTEKLEDPTMVTKARRDVARLKTIIRERLLQAASASA' A
#
# COMPACT_ATOMS: atom_id res chain seq x y z
N MET A 1 -7.71 -1.21 5.88
CA MET A 1 -6.51 -0.56 6.48
C MET A 1 -6.79 0.92 6.68
N LYS A 2 -6.67 1.38 7.92
CA LYS A 2 -6.87 2.79 8.25
C LYS A 2 -5.54 3.53 8.22
N ILE A 3 -5.55 4.77 7.75
CA ILE A 3 -4.32 5.56 7.65
C ILE A 3 -3.66 5.80 9.03
N GLN A 4 -4.46 5.87 10.09
CA GLN A 4 -3.94 6.02 11.45
C GLN A 4 -3.12 4.80 11.88
N ASP A 5 -3.55 3.60 11.50
CA ASP A 5 -2.83 2.36 11.81
C ASP A 5 -1.53 2.29 11.02
N VAL A 6 -1.55 2.74 9.76
CA VAL A 6 -0.37 2.77 8.90
C VAL A 6 0.68 3.72 9.47
N ARG A 7 0.28 4.86 10.01
CA ARG A 7 1.21 5.84 10.59
C ARG A 7 1.93 5.36 11.84
N LYS A 8 1.41 4.31 12.48
CA LYS A 8 2.05 3.71 13.67
C LYS A 8 3.15 2.72 13.30
N LEU A 9 3.25 2.32 12.05
CA LEU A 9 4.23 1.35 11.61
C LEU A 9 5.62 1.97 11.50
N SER A 10 6.66 1.16 11.81
CA SER A 10 8.04 1.56 11.57
C SER A 10 8.34 1.57 10.07
N ASP A 11 9.47 2.16 9.68
CA ASP A 11 9.86 2.22 8.27
C ASP A 11 10.04 0.83 7.67
N GLU A 12 10.63 -0.10 8.43
CA GLU A 12 10.79 -1.49 7.98
C GLU A 12 9.44 -2.18 7.80
N GLU A 13 8.53 -1.98 8.76
CA GLU A 13 7.18 -2.53 8.68
C GLU A 13 6.41 -1.98 7.48
N LEU A 14 6.58 -0.68 7.18
CA LEU A 14 5.96 -0.06 6.02
C LEU A 14 6.45 -0.70 4.72
N GLN A 15 7.75 -0.93 4.61
CA GLN A 15 8.32 -1.56 3.41
C GLN A 15 7.80 -2.99 3.25
N THR A 16 7.76 -3.75 4.34
CA THR A 16 7.24 -5.12 4.32
C THR A 16 5.77 -5.15 3.91
N GLU A 17 4.95 -4.26 4.48
CA GLU A 17 3.54 -4.17 4.13
C GLU A 17 3.33 -3.74 2.68
N LEU A 18 4.15 -2.82 2.18
CA LEU A 18 4.07 -2.37 0.80
C LEU A 18 4.31 -3.53 -0.18
N VAL A 19 5.36 -4.30 0.06
CA VAL A 19 5.67 -5.47 -0.78
C VAL A 19 4.52 -6.47 -0.74
N ARG A 20 3.99 -6.75 0.46
CA ARG A 20 2.88 -7.69 0.65
C ARG A 20 1.63 -7.23 -0.10
N LEU A 21 1.28 -5.95 -0.01
CA LEU A 21 0.10 -5.41 -0.67
C LEU A 21 0.27 -5.31 -2.18
N GLN A 22 1.45 -4.98 -2.66
CA GLN A 22 1.73 -4.97 -4.10
C GLN A 22 1.58 -6.37 -4.70
N ARG A 23 2.06 -7.40 -3.99
CA ARG A 23 1.91 -8.78 -4.41
C ARG A 23 0.45 -9.19 -4.42
N ARG A 24 -0.32 -8.81 -3.39
CA ARG A 24 -1.75 -9.07 -3.32
C ARG A 24 -2.50 -8.39 -4.48
N LEU A 25 -2.14 -7.15 -4.79
CA LEU A 25 -2.73 -6.43 -5.92
C LEU A 25 -2.47 -7.15 -7.23
N PHE A 26 -1.26 -7.64 -7.44
CA PHE A 26 -0.90 -8.42 -8.61
C PHE A 26 -1.76 -9.67 -8.72
N ASP A 27 -1.91 -10.42 -7.61
CA ASP A 27 -2.73 -11.64 -7.57
C ASP A 27 -4.21 -11.32 -7.90
N ILE A 28 -4.74 -10.26 -7.33
CA ILE A 28 -6.13 -9.85 -7.58
C ILE A 28 -6.32 -9.47 -9.05
N ARG A 29 -5.37 -8.75 -9.65
CA ARG A 29 -5.42 -8.40 -11.07
C ARG A 29 -5.36 -9.63 -11.96
N SER A 30 -4.56 -10.62 -11.60
CA SER A 30 -4.47 -11.88 -12.34
C SER A 30 -5.79 -12.63 -12.28
N GLN A 31 -6.46 -12.66 -11.13
CA GLN A 31 -7.78 -13.26 -10.97
C GLN A 31 -8.83 -12.53 -11.82
N ALA A 32 -8.76 -11.21 -11.87
CA ALA A 32 -9.70 -10.41 -12.69
C ALA A 32 -9.56 -10.73 -14.17
N VAL A 33 -8.33 -10.95 -14.66
CA VAL A 33 -8.07 -11.34 -16.05
C VAL A 33 -8.69 -12.70 -16.37
N THR A 34 -8.69 -13.62 -15.40
CA THR A 34 -9.28 -14.97 -15.59
C THR A 34 -10.77 -15.04 -15.25
N GLU A 35 -11.39 -13.90 -14.95
CA GLU A 35 -12.81 -13.78 -14.59
C GLU A 35 -13.22 -14.59 -13.35
N LYS A 36 -12.26 -14.89 -12.46
CA LYS A 36 -12.51 -15.62 -11.22
C LYS A 36 -12.72 -14.72 -10.02
N LEU A 37 -12.70 -13.41 -10.21
CA LEU A 37 -12.85 -12.44 -9.14
C LEU A 37 -14.34 -12.23 -8.83
N GLU A 38 -14.76 -12.56 -7.59
CA GLU A 38 -16.14 -12.43 -7.17
C GLU A 38 -16.54 -10.97 -6.89
N ASP A 39 -15.62 -10.17 -6.37
CA ASP A 39 -15.87 -8.78 -5.99
C ASP A 39 -14.96 -7.84 -6.78
N PRO A 40 -15.50 -7.11 -7.79
CA PRO A 40 -14.69 -6.20 -8.59
C PRO A 40 -14.13 -5.02 -7.79
N THR A 41 -14.67 -4.73 -6.60
CA THR A 41 -14.15 -3.64 -5.77
C THR A 41 -12.84 -4.00 -5.07
N MET A 42 -12.45 -5.28 -5.04
CA MET A 42 -11.21 -5.72 -4.41
C MET A 42 -9.98 -5.07 -5.04
N VAL A 43 -9.97 -4.91 -6.37
CA VAL A 43 -8.86 -4.23 -7.07
C VAL A 43 -8.74 -2.79 -6.61
N THR A 44 -9.86 -2.07 -6.55
CA THR A 44 -9.88 -0.68 -6.11
C THR A 44 -9.40 -0.54 -4.66
N LYS A 45 -9.88 -1.41 -3.77
CA LYS A 45 -9.46 -1.40 -2.35
C LYS A 45 -7.97 -1.66 -2.21
N ALA A 46 -7.44 -2.66 -2.92
CA ALA A 46 -6.02 -2.99 -2.86
C ALA A 46 -5.16 -1.85 -3.40
N ARG A 47 -5.58 -1.20 -4.48
CA ARG A 47 -4.88 -0.04 -5.04
C ARG A 47 -4.85 1.13 -4.07
N ARG A 48 -5.95 1.38 -3.37
CA ARG A 48 -6.02 2.43 -2.35
C ARG A 48 -5.08 2.17 -1.19
N ASP A 49 -5.00 0.92 -0.73
CA ASP A 49 -4.10 0.54 0.37
C ASP A 49 -2.64 0.74 -0.03
N VAL A 50 -2.27 0.31 -1.24
CA VAL A 50 -0.92 0.52 -1.77
C VAL A 50 -0.62 2.02 -1.86
N ALA A 51 -1.56 2.81 -2.37
CA ALA A 51 -1.40 4.26 -2.49
C ALA A 51 -1.20 4.93 -1.13
N ARG A 52 -1.95 4.49 -0.11
CA ARG A 52 -1.81 5.02 1.25
C ARG A 52 -0.42 4.75 1.82
N LEU A 53 0.07 3.52 1.66
CA LEU A 53 1.41 3.17 2.12
C LEU A 53 2.49 3.99 1.42
N LYS A 54 2.38 4.13 0.10
CA LYS A 54 3.32 4.95 -0.68
C LYS A 54 3.30 6.41 -0.23
N THR A 55 2.12 6.94 0.05
CA THR A 55 1.96 8.32 0.53
C THR A 55 2.66 8.52 1.87
N ILE A 56 2.45 7.61 2.82
CA ILE A 56 3.10 7.70 4.15
C ILE A 56 4.61 7.58 4.03
N ILE A 57 5.10 6.66 3.22
CA ILE A 57 6.54 6.50 2.97
C ILE A 57 7.13 7.79 2.40
N ARG A 58 6.44 8.39 1.42
CA ARG A 58 6.87 9.64 0.82
C ARG A 58 6.88 10.79 1.82
N GLU A 59 5.85 10.89 2.65
CA GLU A 59 5.79 11.90 3.73
C GLU A 59 7.00 11.79 4.65
N ARG A 60 7.36 10.57 5.06
CA ARG A 60 8.50 10.34 5.94
C ARG A 60 9.82 10.72 5.27
N LEU A 61 9.98 10.41 3.99
CA LEU A 61 11.15 10.80 3.23
C LEU A 61 11.28 12.33 3.14
N LEU A 62 10.16 13.01 2.90
CA LEU A 62 10.15 14.48 2.83
C LEU A 62 10.45 15.12 4.18
N GLN A 63 9.91 14.56 5.26
CA GLN A 63 10.18 15.03 6.62
C GLN A 63 11.66 14.85 6.98
N ALA A 64 12.24 13.69 6.64
CA ALA A 64 13.66 13.44 6.86
C ALA A 64 14.54 14.39 6.07
N ALA A 65 14.19 14.69 4.81
CA ALA A 65 14.90 15.65 3.99
C ALA A 65 14.80 17.07 4.58
N SER A 66 13.63 17.46 5.06
CA SER A 66 13.42 18.76 5.71
C SER A 66 14.22 18.89 7.01
N ALA A 67 14.28 17.81 7.78
CA ALA A 67 15.05 17.78 9.03
C ALA A 67 16.56 17.87 8.79
N SER A 68 17.02 17.42 7.62
CA SER A 68 18.43 17.44 7.22
C SER A 68 18.86 18.76 6.63
N ALA A 69 17.91 19.58 6.24
CA ALA A 69 18.17 20.92 5.69
C ALA A 69 18.38 21.97 6.80
#